data_44323761a6e59e0d2b049a4d445c6d02
#
_entry.id   44323761a6e59e0d2b049a4d445c6d02
#
_cell.length_a   1.000
_cell.length_b   1.000
_cell.length_c   1.000
_cell.angle_alpha   90.00
_cell.angle_beta   90.00
_cell.angle_gamma   90.00
#
_symmetry.space_group_name_H-M   'P 1'
#
loop_
_entity.id
_entity.type
_entity.pdbx_description
1 polymer ?
#
loop_
_entity_poly.entity_id
_entity_poly.type
_entity_poly.pdbx_seq_one_letter_code
_entity_poly.pdbx_strand_id
1 'polypeptide(L)'
;MIADEATAEVIDGKAKFVSDHEIEVMDAEGEVIAQLIGERIFINTGATPVLPPIPGLVDSRNVVTSTELMDLKQLPEHLTIIGSGYIGLEFASMFASYGSKVTVLDIFDNFLPRDDEDISKLVRSDLESRGIIFKLGVKIDAITDNSVEIINKEGKKVSILSDKILVATGRKPNTAGLGLENTNIQLGQRGEIVVNDKLETTVQN
;
A
#
# COMPACT_ATOMS: atom_id res chain seq x y z
N MET A 1 -14.13 -1.21 -19.79
CA MET A 1 -15.07 -0.49 -20.68
C MET A 1 -14.35 0.67 -21.38
N ILE A 2 -13.22 0.38 -22.04
CA ILE A 2 -12.44 1.31 -22.89
C ILE A 2 -12.20 0.70 -24.29
N ALA A 3 -12.55 -0.59 -24.46
CA ALA A 3 -12.21 -1.35 -25.68
C ALA A 3 -13.21 -1.22 -26.85
N ASP A 4 -14.26 -0.42 -26.73
CA ASP A 4 -15.29 -0.31 -27.79
C ASP A 4 -15.11 0.91 -28.73
N GLU A 5 -14.09 1.74 -28.52
CA GLU A 5 -13.75 2.80 -29.47
C GLU A 5 -12.54 2.38 -30.31
N ALA A 6 -12.71 2.38 -31.61
CA ALA A 6 -11.89 1.80 -32.67
C ALA A 6 -10.40 2.19 -32.77
N THR A 7 -9.75 2.63 -31.69
CA THR A 7 -8.36 3.09 -31.67
C THR A 7 -7.51 2.45 -30.58
N ALA A 8 -8.04 1.59 -29.72
CA ALA A 8 -7.30 0.94 -28.65
C ALA A 8 -7.53 -0.57 -28.67
N GLU A 9 -6.45 -1.34 -28.54
CA GLU A 9 -6.48 -2.79 -28.35
C GLU A 9 -6.10 -3.11 -26.92
N VAL A 10 -6.85 -4.00 -26.26
CA VAL A 10 -6.56 -4.53 -24.94
C VAL A 10 -6.12 -5.97 -25.08
N ILE A 11 -4.91 -6.29 -24.59
CA ILE A 11 -4.35 -7.63 -24.58
C ILE A 11 -4.29 -8.11 -23.13
N ASP A 12 -5.07 -9.13 -22.80
CA ASP A 12 -5.05 -9.74 -21.48
C ASP A 12 -3.84 -10.66 -21.33
N GLY A 13 -2.96 -10.33 -20.37
CA GLY A 13 -1.75 -11.11 -20.14
C GLY A 13 -0.76 -10.39 -19.21
N LYS A 14 0.36 -11.03 -18.98
CA LYS A 14 1.47 -10.48 -18.20
C LYS A 14 2.53 -9.91 -19.14
N ALA A 15 2.67 -8.60 -19.15
CA ALA A 15 3.66 -7.91 -19.97
C ALA A 15 5.07 -7.96 -19.34
N LYS A 16 6.09 -8.14 -20.19
CA LYS A 16 7.49 -8.14 -19.82
C LYS A 16 8.33 -7.47 -20.90
N PHE A 17 9.25 -6.59 -20.50
CA PHE A 17 10.22 -6.01 -21.41
C PHE A 17 11.27 -7.05 -21.84
N VAL A 18 11.56 -7.08 -23.13
CA VAL A 18 12.67 -7.85 -23.72
C VAL A 18 13.77 -6.93 -24.23
N SER A 19 13.45 -5.66 -24.49
CA SER A 19 14.41 -4.58 -24.77
C SER A 19 13.80 -3.24 -24.35
N ASP A 20 14.48 -2.13 -24.64
CA ASP A 20 14.01 -0.77 -24.32
C ASP A 20 12.65 -0.43 -24.99
N HIS A 21 12.36 -1.03 -26.14
CA HIS A 21 11.18 -0.74 -26.94
C HIS A 21 10.31 -1.96 -27.29
N GLU A 22 10.67 -3.13 -26.75
CA GLU A 22 9.95 -4.35 -27.04
C GLU A 22 9.38 -4.98 -25.78
N ILE A 23 8.11 -5.43 -25.88
CA ILE A 23 7.37 -6.08 -24.80
C ILE A 23 6.83 -7.40 -25.32
N GLU A 24 7.01 -8.46 -24.57
CA GLU A 24 6.27 -9.73 -24.71
C GLU A 24 5.10 -9.75 -23.74
N VAL A 25 3.95 -10.25 -24.20
CA VAL A 25 2.79 -10.52 -23.36
C VAL A 25 2.63 -12.03 -23.26
N MET A 26 2.56 -12.54 -22.04
CA MET A 26 2.41 -13.96 -21.73
C MET A 26 1.03 -14.22 -21.14
N ASP A 27 0.44 -15.37 -21.47
CA ASP A 27 -0.77 -15.88 -20.83
C ASP A 27 -0.52 -16.45 -19.42
N ALA A 28 -1.55 -17.09 -18.83
CA ALA A 28 -1.48 -17.69 -17.51
C ALA A 28 -0.58 -18.95 -17.47
N GLU A 29 -0.42 -19.62 -18.58
CA GLU A 29 0.43 -20.79 -18.79
C GLU A 29 1.91 -20.41 -19.02
N GLY A 30 2.19 -19.12 -19.30
CA GLY A 30 3.51 -18.57 -19.56
C GLY A 30 3.92 -18.60 -21.02
N GLU A 31 2.99 -18.92 -21.93
CA GLU A 31 3.22 -18.86 -23.36
C GLU A 31 3.11 -17.43 -23.88
N VAL A 32 3.99 -17.06 -24.82
CA VAL A 32 3.97 -15.73 -25.43
C VAL A 32 2.82 -15.64 -26.42
N ILE A 33 1.86 -14.78 -26.13
CA ILE A 33 0.65 -14.56 -26.94
C ILE A 33 0.74 -13.29 -27.82
N ALA A 34 1.65 -12.37 -27.49
CA ALA A 34 1.90 -11.19 -28.32
C ALA A 34 3.32 -10.66 -28.12
N GLN A 35 3.87 -10.06 -29.17
CA GLN A 35 5.11 -9.28 -29.15
C GLN A 35 4.79 -7.89 -29.69
N LEU A 36 5.17 -6.85 -28.95
CA LEU A 36 4.84 -5.49 -29.24
C LEU A 36 6.11 -4.64 -29.34
N ILE A 37 6.16 -3.77 -30.33
CA ILE A 37 7.20 -2.75 -30.46
C ILE A 37 6.51 -1.38 -30.32
N GLY A 38 6.96 -0.58 -29.35
CA GLY A 38 6.41 0.74 -29.07
C GLY A 38 7.43 1.85 -29.26
N GLU A 39 7.09 2.90 -30.00
CA GLU A 39 7.89 4.16 -30.01
C GLU A 39 7.87 4.81 -28.62
N ARG A 40 6.73 4.69 -27.92
CA ARG A 40 6.54 5.19 -26.56
C ARG A 40 5.83 4.13 -25.74
N ILE A 41 6.37 3.86 -24.57
CA ILE A 41 5.80 2.87 -23.64
C ILE A 41 5.51 3.55 -22.31
N PHE A 42 4.26 3.43 -21.84
CA PHE A 42 3.84 3.95 -20.55
C PHE A 42 3.77 2.81 -19.54
N ILE A 43 4.59 2.89 -18.49
CA ILE A 43 4.59 1.92 -17.39
C ILE A 43 3.64 2.43 -16.31
N ASN A 44 2.48 1.81 -16.18
CA ASN A 44 1.46 2.16 -15.19
C ASN A 44 1.02 0.92 -14.38
N THR A 45 2.00 0.20 -13.86
CA THR A 45 1.79 -1.07 -13.12
C THR A 45 1.39 -0.88 -11.66
N GLY A 46 1.35 0.36 -11.18
CA GLY A 46 0.89 0.70 -9.84
C GLY A 46 1.84 0.25 -8.73
N ALA A 47 1.28 0.03 -7.54
CA ALA A 47 2.02 -0.35 -6.35
C ALA A 47 1.20 -1.30 -5.48
N THR A 48 1.87 -2.11 -4.67
CA THR A 48 1.27 -3.09 -3.75
C THR A 48 1.56 -2.70 -2.29
N PRO A 49 0.62 -2.91 -1.35
CA PRO A 49 0.88 -2.72 0.08
C PRO A 49 2.09 -3.52 0.56
N VAL A 50 2.88 -2.92 1.45
CA VAL A 50 4.00 -3.61 2.12
C VAL A 50 3.48 -4.26 3.39
N LEU A 51 3.68 -5.56 3.51
CA LEU A 51 3.41 -6.32 4.73
C LEU A 51 4.72 -6.42 5.53
N PRO A 52 4.82 -5.77 6.70
CA PRO A 52 6.01 -5.86 7.54
C PRO A 52 6.14 -7.26 8.16
N PRO A 53 7.35 -7.70 8.51
CA PRO A 53 7.59 -9.02 9.08
C PRO A 53 7.21 -9.06 10.59
N ILE A 54 5.92 -8.90 10.88
CA ILE A 54 5.37 -9.00 12.22
C ILE A 54 4.88 -10.43 12.47
N PRO A 55 5.26 -11.09 13.56
CA PRO A 55 4.77 -12.42 13.90
C PRO A 55 3.24 -12.50 13.89
N GLY A 56 2.69 -13.49 13.20
CA GLY A 56 1.24 -13.72 13.07
C GLY A 56 0.52 -12.84 12.06
N LEU A 57 1.20 -11.87 11.41
CA LEU A 57 0.56 -10.96 10.45
C LEU A 57 -0.01 -11.70 9.25
N VAL A 58 0.75 -12.59 8.64
CA VAL A 58 0.35 -13.32 7.43
C VAL A 58 -0.56 -14.52 7.74
N ASP A 59 -0.60 -14.97 8.98
CA ASP A 59 -1.38 -16.13 9.41
C ASP A 59 -2.78 -15.75 9.89
N SER A 60 -2.96 -14.48 10.30
CA SER A 60 -4.24 -14.01 10.84
C SER A 60 -5.24 -13.72 9.71
N ARG A 61 -6.45 -14.26 9.84
CA ARG A 61 -7.59 -14.03 8.93
C ARG A 61 -8.20 -12.63 9.04
N ASN A 62 -7.82 -11.90 10.08
CA ASN A 62 -8.36 -10.57 10.35
C ASN A 62 -7.43 -9.44 9.92
N VAL A 63 -6.23 -9.76 9.45
CA VAL A 63 -5.34 -8.81 8.78
C VAL A 63 -5.84 -8.57 7.36
N VAL A 64 -5.94 -7.31 6.99
CA VAL A 64 -6.38 -6.86 5.67
C VAL A 64 -5.49 -5.71 5.18
N THR A 65 -5.36 -5.58 3.88
CA THR A 65 -4.83 -4.37 3.24
C THR A 65 -5.95 -3.39 2.91
N SER A 66 -5.61 -2.23 2.33
CA SER A 66 -6.59 -1.25 1.89
C SER A 66 -7.57 -1.81 0.85
N THR A 67 -7.14 -2.79 0.05
CA THR A 67 -7.99 -3.41 -0.97
C THR A 67 -9.07 -4.28 -0.32
N GLU A 68 -8.67 -5.22 0.53
CA GLU A 68 -9.64 -6.11 1.20
C GLU A 68 -10.54 -5.35 2.18
N LEU A 69 -10.03 -4.27 2.80
CA LEU A 69 -10.84 -3.46 3.71
C LEU A 69 -12.00 -2.76 2.98
N MET A 70 -11.79 -2.36 1.72
CA MET A 70 -12.84 -1.75 0.88
C MET A 70 -13.93 -2.76 0.49
N ASP A 71 -13.62 -4.05 0.43
CA ASP A 71 -14.54 -5.11 0.04
C ASP A 71 -15.29 -5.76 1.22
N LEU A 72 -15.09 -5.25 2.44
CA LEU A 72 -15.75 -5.80 3.63
C LEU A 72 -17.27 -5.74 3.51
N LYS A 73 -17.92 -6.85 3.84
CA LYS A 73 -19.39 -6.96 3.84
C LYS A 73 -20.03 -6.53 5.16
N GLN A 74 -19.23 -6.43 6.22
CA GLN A 74 -19.67 -6.04 7.55
C GLN A 74 -18.71 -5.03 8.14
N LEU A 75 -19.25 -4.01 8.80
CA LEU A 75 -18.46 -3.03 9.51
C LEU A 75 -17.84 -3.68 10.76
N PRO A 76 -16.51 -3.62 10.97
CA PRO A 76 -15.89 -4.10 12.20
C PRO A 76 -16.28 -3.18 13.38
N GLU A 77 -16.53 -3.74 14.55
CA GLU A 77 -16.75 -2.94 15.75
C GLU A 77 -15.45 -2.28 16.21
N HIS A 78 -14.34 -3.05 16.15
CA HIS A 78 -12.99 -2.56 16.49
C HIS A 78 -12.05 -2.74 15.31
N LEU A 79 -11.63 -1.62 14.72
CA LEU A 79 -10.61 -1.57 13.68
C LEU A 79 -9.29 -1.07 14.27
N THR A 80 -8.24 -1.89 14.18
CA THR A 80 -6.88 -1.44 14.45
C THR A 80 -6.15 -1.19 13.14
N ILE A 81 -5.48 -0.05 13.04
CA ILE A 81 -4.71 0.36 11.85
C ILE A 81 -3.24 0.43 12.22
N ILE A 82 -2.41 -0.28 11.48
CA ILE A 82 -0.94 -0.26 11.61
C ILE A 82 -0.38 0.67 10.55
N GLY A 83 0.13 1.81 10.97
CA GLY A 83 0.63 2.90 10.14
C GLY A 83 -0.25 4.14 10.20
N SER A 84 0.33 5.27 10.61
CA SER A 84 -0.31 6.59 10.72
C SER A 84 -0.02 7.51 9.52
N GLY A 85 0.30 6.90 8.35
CA GLY A 85 0.40 7.62 7.08
C GLY A 85 -0.97 7.99 6.50
N TYR A 86 -0.99 8.73 5.38
CA TYR A 86 -2.23 9.25 4.75
C TYR A 86 -3.29 8.17 4.56
N ILE A 87 -2.94 7.01 3.99
CA ILE A 87 -3.89 5.90 3.78
C ILE A 87 -4.48 5.44 5.12
N GLY A 88 -3.65 5.24 6.14
CA GLY A 88 -4.12 4.84 7.47
C GLY A 88 -5.08 5.85 8.08
N LEU A 89 -4.80 7.15 7.95
CA LEU A 89 -5.63 8.23 8.49
C LEU A 89 -6.94 8.40 7.73
N GLU A 90 -6.94 8.26 6.41
CA GLU A 90 -8.16 8.27 5.60
C GLU A 90 -9.11 7.15 6.02
N PHE A 91 -8.60 5.91 6.14
CA PHE A 91 -9.41 4.80 6.63
C PHE A 91 -9.83 4.98 8.09
N ALA A 92 -8.97 5.54 8.95
CA ALA A 92 -9.33 5.83 10.33
C ALA A 92 -10.52 6.80 10.40
N SER A 93 -10.47 7.89 9.65
CA SER A 93 -11.54 8.90 9.56
C SER A 93 -12.84 8.28 9.02
N MET A 94 -12.74 7.49 7.95
CA MET A 94 -13.89 6.87 7.31
C MET A 94 -14.59 5.87 8.24
N PHE A 95 -13.84 4.93 8.83
CA PHE A 95 -14.42 3.90 9.67
C PHE A 95 -14.93 4.43 11.02
N ALA A 96 -14.25 5.44 11.59
CA ALA A 96 -14.77 6.14 12.77
C ALA A 96 -16.12 6.83 12.46
N SER A 97 -16.26 7.45 11.28
CA SER A 97 -17.50 8.07 10.84
C SER A 97 -18.63 7.05 10.60
N TYR A 98 -18.29 5.80 10.27
CA TYR A 98 -19.25 4.69 10.16
C TYR A 98 -19.63 4.07 11.51
N GLY A 99 -18.94 4.44 12.59
CA GLY A 99 -19.25 3.97 13.95
C GLY A 99 -18.30 2.90 14.51
N SER A 100 -17.23 2.52 13.79
CA SER A 100 -16.19 1.65 14.32
C SER A 100 -15.38 2.36 15.40
N LYS A 101 -14.96 1.62 16.44
CA LYS A 101 -13.90 2.06 17.34
C LYS A 101 -12.57 1.88 16.66
N VAL A 102 -11.84 2.97 16.42
CA VAL A 102 -10.59 2.94 15.65
C VAL A 102 -9.39 3.22 16.55
N THR A 103 -8.39 2.34 16.46
CA THR A 103 -7.07 2.54 17.09
C THR A 103 -6.00 2.55 16.01
N VAL A 104 -5.20 3.62 15.95
CA VAL A 104 -4.07 3.74 15.03
C VAL A 104 -2.76 3.51 15.80
N LEU A 105 -1.96 2.58 15.32
CA LEU A 105 -0.65 2.21 15.87
C LEU A 105 0.45 2.64 14.91
N ASP A 106 1.53 3.22 15.45
CA ASP A 106 2.73 3.49 14.66
C ASP A 106 3.99 3.28 15.49
N ILE A 107 5.04 2.80 14.82
CA ILE A 107 6.37 2.66 15.42
C ILE A 107 7.07 4.01 15.58
N PHE A 108 6.68 5.00 14.79
CA PHE A 108 7.19 6.37 14.89
C PHE A 108 6.38 7.20 15.87
N ASP A 109 7.05 8.08 16.59
CA ASP A 109 6.42 9.00 17.53
C ASP A 109 5.80 10.22 16.85
N ASN A 110 6.35 10.60 15.71
CA ASN A 110 5.96 11.81 15.01
C ASN A 110 4.77 11.54 14.10
N PHE A 111 3.68 12.25 14.36
CA PHE A 111 2.49 12.23 13.52
C PHE A 111 2.73 13.12 12.29
N LEU A 112 2.54 12.56 11.09
CA LEU A 112 2.72 13.25 9.80
C LEU A 112 4.04 14.07 9.73
N PRO A 113 5.21 13.43 9.84
CA PRO A 113 6.49 14.14 10.01
C PRO A 113 6.97 14.92 8.77
N ARG A 114 6.26 14.80 7.65
CA ARG A 114 6.57 15.50 6.39
C ARG A 114 5.70 16.74 6.15
N ASP A 115 4.72 16.96 7.00
CA ASP A 115 3.78 18.06 6.92
C ASP A 115 4.17 19.16 7.94
N ASP A 116 3.64 20.35 7.74
CA ASP A 116 3.82 21.46 8.68
C ASP A 116 3.27 21.08 10.06
N GLU A 117 4.00 21.44 11.09
CA GLU A 117 3.70 21.04 12.47
C GLU A 117 2.29 21.47 12.92
N ASP A 118 1.87 22.68 12.52
CA ASP A 118 0.56 23.21 12.86
C ASP A 118 -0.56 22.42 12.18
N ILE A 119 -0.35 22.01 10.94
CA ILE A 119 -1.29 21.15 10.18
C ILE A 119 -1.37 19.78 10.84
N SER A 120 -0.22 19.18 11.15
CA SER A 120 -0.16 17.86 11.80
C SER A 120 -0.90 17.86 13.14
N LYS A 121 -0.73 18.90 13.96
CA LYS A 121 -1.43 19.07 15.25
C LYS A 121 -2.94 19.23 15.05
N LEU A 122 -3.35 20.03 14.07
CA LEU A 122 -4.76 20.25 13.78
C LEU A 122 -5.47 18.97 13.32
N VAL A 123 -4.88 18.25 12.36
CA VAL A 123 -5.41 17.00 11.85
C VAL A 123 -5.50 15.96 12.97
N ARG A 124 -4.46 15.84 13.80
CA ARG A 124 -4.47 14.90 14.93
C ARG A 124 -5.60 15.25 15.92
N SER A 125 -5.72 16.51 16.32
CA SER A 125 -6.76 16.96 17.26
C SER A 125 -8.16 16.71 16.72
N ASP A 126 -8.40 16.95 15.42
CA ASP A 126 -9.68 16.67 14.77
C ASP A 126 -10.02 15.18 14.81
N LEU A 127 -9.07 14.31 14.42
CA LEU A 127 -9.28 12.88 14.43
C LEU A 127 -9.48 12.32 15.85
N GLU A 128 -8.72 12.80 16.83
CA GLU A 128 -8.92 12.44 18.25
C GLU A 128 -10.31 12.90 18.77
N SER A 129 -10.80 14.04 18.33
CA SER A 129 -12.14 14.53 18.69
C SER A 129 -13.26 13.65 18.16
N ARG A 130 -13.01 12.90 17.11
CA ARG A 130 -13.92 11.89 16.52
C ARG A 130 -13.81 10.52 17.20
N GLY A 131 -13.03 10.41 18.28
CA GLY A 131 -12.86 9.18 19.06
C GLY A 131 -11.78 8.22 18.54
N ILE A 132 -10.95 8.63 17.59
CA ILE A 132 -9.83 7.83 17.13
C ILE A 132 -8.71 7.85 18.17
N ILE A 133 -8.20 6.68 18.52
CA ILE A 133 -7.14 6.52 19.53
C ILE A 133 -5.80 6.33 18.80
N PHE A 134 -4.82 7.18 19.10
CA PHE A 134 -3.46 7.06 18.58
C PHE A 134 -2.52 6.48 19.63
N LYS A 135 -1.76 5.45 19.26
CA LYS A 135 -0.66 4.87 20.02
C LYS A 135 0.59 4.91 19.15
N LEU A 136 1.32 6.01 19.25
CA LEU A 136 2.54 6.29 18.47
C LEU A 136 3.79 5.93 19.28
N GLY A 137 4.89 5.58 18.58
CA GLY A 137 6.14 5.16 19.18
C GLY A 137 6.03 3.81 19.90
N VAL A 138 5.14 2.94 19.42
CA VAL A 138 4.96 1.60 19.99
C VAL A 138 5.62 0.54 19.13
N LYS A 139 6.18 -0.50 19.75
CA LYS A 139 6.64 -1.67 19.03
C LYS A 139 5.48 -2.65 18.88
N ILE A 140 5.19 -3.08 17.66
CA ILE A 140 4.23 -4.16 17.43
C ILE A 140 4.97 -5.48 17.62
N ASP A 141 4.54 -6.28 18.58
CA ASP A 141 5.22 -7.50 19.01
C ASP A 141 4.69 -8.73 18.27
N ALA A 142 3.36 -8.85 18.16
CA ALA A 142 2.70 -9.94 17.44
C ALA A 142 1.27 -9.57 17.06
N ILE A 143 0.69 -10.34 16.15
CA ILE A 143 -0.72 -10.27 15.75
C ILE A 143 -1.35 -11.65 15.99
N THR A 144 -2.54 -11.64 16.53
CA THR A 144 -3.42 -12.81 16.67
C THR A 144 -4.68 -12.59 15.85
N ASP A 145 -5.59 -13.57 15.84
CA ASP A 145 -6.88 -13.39 15.16
C ASP A 145 -7.76 -12.29 15.77
N ASN A 146 -7.56 -11.97 17.06
CA ASN A 146 -8.44 -11.05 17.78
C ASN A 146 -7.74 -9.86 18.40
N SER A 147 -6.41 -9.73 18.24
CA SER A 147 -5.66 -8.65 18.87
C SER A 147 -4.34 -8.33 18.17
N VAL A 148 -3.87 -7.10 18.44
CA VAL A 148 -2.51 -6.67 18.16
C VAL A 148 -1.79 -6.51 19.49
N GLU A 149 -0.73 -7.27 19.68
CA GLU A 149 0.13 -7.19 20.86
C GLU A 149 1.20 -6.11 20.62
N ILE A 150 1.25 -5.13 21.50
CA ILE A 150 2.23 -4.04 21.43
C ILE A 150 3.07 -3.96 22.71
N ILE A 151 4.26 -3.40 22.56
CA ILE A 151 5.08 -2.93 23.69
C ILE A 151 5.00 -1.41 23.67
N ASN A 152 4.44 -0.82 24.72
CA ASN A 152 4.31 0.63 24.83
C ASN A 152 5.66 1.29 25.21
N LYS A 153 5.68 2.62 25.29
CA LYS A 153 6.89 3.39 25.61
C LYS A 153 7.51 3.08 26.99
N GLU A 154 6.69 2.61 27.91
CA GLU A 154 7.12 2.18 29.24
C GLU A 154 7.63 0.73 29.27
N GLY A 155 7.71 0.06 28.09
CA GLY A 155 8.14 -1.33 27.97
C GLY A 155 7.09 -2.37 28.41
N LYS A 156 5.85 -1.96 28.65
CA LYS A 156 4.77 -2.88 29.03
C LYS A 156 4.10 -3.47 27.81
N LYS A 157 3.81 -4.76 27.85
CA LYS A 157 2.96 -5.44 26.87
C LYS A 157 1.51 -5.05 27.07
N VAL A 158 0.84 -4.69 25.96
CA VAL A 158 -0.57 -4.31 25.92
C VAL A 158 -1.22 -5.01 24.73
N SER A 159 -2.37 -5.62 24.95
CA SER A 159 -3.18 -6.25 23.91
C SER A 159 -4.26 -5.26 23.45
N ILE A 160 -4.39 -5.05 22.14
CA ILE A 160 -5.40 -4.22 21.52
C ILE A 160 -6.38 -5.14 20.79
N LEU A 161 -7.59 -5.27 21.32
CA LEU A 161 -8.63 -6.07 20.70
C LEU A 161 -9.02 -5.50 19.34
N SER A 162 -9.21 -6.36 18.36
CA SER A 162 -9.47 -5.96 16.97
C SER A 162 -10.27 -7.03 16.23
N ASP A 163 -11.36 -6.62 15.59
CA ASP A 163 -12.10 -7.48 14.67
C ASP A 163 -11.47 -7.50 13.28
N LYS A 164 -10.85 -6.36 12.89
CA LYS A 164 -10.05 -6.25 11.69
C LYS A 164 -8.80 -5.41 11.96
N ILE A 165 -7.72 -5.76 11.26
CA ILE A 165 -6.41 -5.12 11.39
C ILE A 165 -5.97 -4.67 10.00
N LEU A 166 -6.03 -3.36 9.76
CA LEU A 166 -5.53 -2.78 8.51
C LEU A 166 -4.01 -2.59 8.59
N VAL A 167 -3.30 -3.11 7.60
CA VAL A 167 -1.87 -2.81 7.41
C VAL A 167 -1.71 -1.70 6.39
N ALA A 168 -1.28 -0.51 6.86
CA ALA A 168 -1.10 0.71 6.08
C ALA A 168 0.33 1.30 6.24
N THR A 169 1.34 0.41 6.33
CA THR A 169 2.74 0.78 6.62
C THR A 169 3.52 1.28 5.41
N GLY A 170 2.89 1.33 4.23
CA GLY A 170 3.46 1.82 2.99
C GLY A 170 3.13 0.95 1.79
N ARG A 171 3.65 1.35 0.63
CA ARG A 171 3.47 0.65 -0.64
C ARG A 171 4.83 0.50 -1.33
N LYS A 172 4.99 -0.55 -2.11
CA LYS A 172 6.14 -0.77 -3.00
C LYS A 172 5.67 -0.76 -4.46
N PRO A 173 6.45 -0.21 -5.39
CA PRO A 173 6.13 -0.21 -6.81
C PRO A 173 6.11 -1.64 -7.37
N ASN A 174 5.21 -1.88 -8.32
CA ASN A 174 5.09 -3.17 -9.00
C ASN A 174 6.03 -3.23 -10.21
N THR A 175 7.31 -3.14 -9.96
CA THR A 175 8.38 -3.16 -10.98
C THR A 175 9.04 -4.54 -11.11
N ALA A 176 8.90 -5.37 -10.09
CA ALA A 176 9.46 -6.73 -10.12
C ALA A 176 8.76 -7.59 -11.18
N GLY A 177 9.57 -8.30 -11.98
CA GLY A 177 9.08 -9.21 -13.02
C GLY A 177 8.61 -8.52 -14.31
N LEU A 178 8.82 -7.20 -14.44
CA LEU A 178 8.57 -6.47 -15.68
C LEU A 178 9.67 -6.66 -16.73
N GLY A 179 10.77 -7.34 -16.40
CA GLY A 179 11.91 -7.50 -17.34
C GLY A 179 12.75 -6.24 -17.49
N LEU A 180 12.71 -5.32 -16.52
CA LEU A 180 13.46 -4.05 -16.59
C LEU A 180 14.98 -4.27 -16.63
N GLU A 181 15.45 -5.42 -16.19
CA GLU A 181 16.84 -5.87 -16.34
C GLU A 181 17.30 -6.03 -17.80
N ASN A 182 16.38 -6.12 -18.75
CA ASN A 182 16.65 -6.17 -20.19
C ASN A 182 16.66 -4.77 -20.83
N THR A 183 16.49 -3.73 -20.03
CA THR A 183 16.38 -2.33 -20.49
C THR A 183 17.46 -1.46 -19.86
N ASN A 184 17.58 -0.22 -20.36
CA ASN A 184 18.40 0.82 -19.76
C ASN A 184 17.62 1.66 -18.71
N ILE A 185 16.44 1.22 -18.28
CA ILE A 185 15.63 1.86 -17.23
C ILE A 185 16.34 1.70 -15.88
N GLN A 186 16.58 2.80 -15.21
CA GLN A 186 17.18 2.80 -13.88
C GLN A 186 16.10 2.71 -12.80
N LEU A 187 16.41 1.92 -11.76
CA LEU A 187 15.59 1.79 -10.57
C LEU A 187 16.25 2.51 -9.38
N GLY A 188 15.44 3.14 -8.56
CA GLY A 188 15.86 3.70 -7.29
C GLY A 188 15.98 2.66 -6.18
N GLN A 189 16.34 3.10 -4.98
CA GLN A 189 16.64 2.21 -3.84
C GLN A 189 15.46 1.37 -3.36
N ARG A 190 14.23 1.81 -3.61
CA ARG A 190 12.99 1.11 -3.23
C ARG A 190 12.38 0.33 -4.40
N GLY A 191 13.09 0.22 -5.52
CA GLY A 191 12.63 -0.42 -6.74
C GLY A 191 11.71 0.47 -7.60
N GLU A 192 11.57 1.75 -7.27
CA GLU A 192 10.88 2.73 -8.11
C GLU A 192 11.66 3.02 -9.39
N ILE A 193 10.95 3.27 -10.49
CA ILE A 193 11.58 3.73 -11.74
C ILE A 193 12.04 5.16 -11.56
N VAL A 194 13.31 5.42 -11.87
CA VAL A 194 13.88 6.78 -11.85
C VAL A 194 13.31 7.56 -13.03
N VAL A 195 12.70 8.71 -12.75
CA VAL A 195 12.10 9.59 -13.75
C VAL A 195 12.49 11.04 -13.52
N ASN A 196 12.41 11.84 -14.59
CA ASN A 196 12.56 13.29 -14.54
C ASN A 196 11.21 13.98 -14.21
N ASP A 197 11.20 15.34 -14.22
CA ASP A 197 10.00 16.15 -13.93
C ASP A 197 8.86 15.96 -14.95
N LYS A 198 9.13 15.34 -16.10
CA LYS A 198 8.14 15.00 -17.12
C LYS A 198 7.68 13.54 -17.06
N LEU A 199 8.11 12.80 -16.00
CA LEU A 199 7.90 11.37 -15.83
C LEU A 199 8.57 10.50 -16.90
N GLU A 200 9.58 11.03 -17.60
CA GLU A 200 10.38 10.26 -18.55
C GLU A 200 11.44 9.46 -17.80
N THR A 201 11.61 8.20 -18.18
CA THR A 201 12.63 7.30 -17.61
C THR A 201 14.04 7.67 -18.11
N THR A 202 15.02 6.83 -17.79
CA THR A 202 16.39 6.97 -18.33
C THR A 202 16.53 6.46 -19.78
N VAL A 203 15.50 5.81 -20.31
CA VAL A 203 15.40 5.43 -21.73
C VAL A 203 14.74 6.57 -22.49
N GLN A 204 15.30 6.90 -23.64
CA GLN A 204 14.79 7.98 -24.49
C GLN A 204 13.56 7.47 -25.26
N ASN A 205 12.39 8.12 -25.04
CA ASN A 205 11.03 7.84 -25.57
C ASN A 205 10.32 6.68 -24.93
#